data_078e6e03cb6f854eff1c63c8a7fb52cc
#
_entry.id   078e6e03cb6f854eff1c63c8a7fb52cc
#
_cell.length_a   1.000
_cell.length_b   1.000
_cell.length_c   1.000
_cell.angle_alpha   90.00
_cell.angle_beta   90.00
_cell.angle_gamma   90.00
#
_symmetry.space_group_name_H-M   'P 1'
#
loop_
_entity.id
_entity.type
_entity.pdbx_description
1 polymer ?
#
loop_
_entity_poly.entity_id
_entity_poly.type
_entity_poly.pdbx_seq_one_letter_code
_entity_poly.pdbx_strand_id
1 'polypeptide(L)'
;MSDDPSTNDALGTLRAAIKQAVTDVRGQTPLAQSFTNFVTINLVANAQLAAGGTAAMSYLPDDVIATAEIAGSNYINVGTLLPFFKDALPEIAYKLHKNGKTWVLDPVAAGIGETRTAILESFRMYPPTVVRGNASEIIAL
;
A
#
# COMPACT_ATOMS: atom_id res chain seq x y z
N MET A 1 22.18 -23.26 -16.07
CA MET A 1 21.28 -22.10 -16.02
C MET A 1 21.77 -21.19 -17.13
N SER A 2 21.02 -21.09 -18.24
CA SER A 2 21.38 -20.25 -19.39
C SER A 2 21.17 -18.79 -19.00
N ASP A 3 22.24 -18.01 -19.01
CA ASP A 3 22.16 -16.54 -18.91
C ASP A 3 21.49 -16.02 -20.20
N ASP A 4 20.17 -15.84 -20.14
CA ASP A 4 19.43 -15.21 -21.22
C ASP A 4 19.76 -13.70 -21.21
N PRO A 5 20.32 -13.15 -22.30
CA PRO A 5 20.67 -11.72 -22.39
C PRO A 5 19.48 -10.79 -22.13
N SER A 6 18.25 -11.21 -22.49
CA SER A 6 17.01 -10.44 -22.27
C SER A 6 16.70 -10.29 -20.77
N THR A 7 17.01 -11.28 -19.95
CA THR A 7 16.83 -11.24 -18.50
C THR A 7 17.81 -10.29 -17.84
N ASN A 8 19.06 -10.22 -18.30
CA ASN A 8 20.06 -9.29 -17.78
C ASN A 8 19.73 -7.83 -18.10
N ASP A 9 19.19 -7.55 -19.26
CA ASP A 9 18.75 -6.21 -19.67
C ASP A 9 17.54 -5.74 -18.84
N ALA A 10 16.56 -6.62 -18.62
CA ALA A 10 15.39 -6.35 -17.77
C ALA A 10 15.79 -6.06 -16.31
N LEU A 11 16.74 -6.81 -15.76
CA LEU A 11 17.25 -6.59 -14.41
C LEU A 11 18.05 -5.28 -14.29
N GLY A 12 18.81 -4.92 -15.32
CA GLY A 12 19.50 -3.64 -15.41
C GLY A 12 18.53 -2.46 -15.39
N THR A 13 17.51 -2.53 -16.21
CA THR A 13 16.44 -1.53 -16.28
C THR A 13 15.69 -1.39 -14.94
N LEU A 14 15.33 -2.50 -14.30
CA LEU A 14 14.64 -2.48 -12.99
C LEU A 14 15.52 -1.84 -11.90
N ARG A 15 16.81 -2.19 -11.85
CA ARG A 15 17.75 -1.59 -10.88
C ARG A 15 17.90 -0.08 -11.08
N ALA A 16 17.97 0.37 -12.33
CA ALA A 16 18.03 1.80 -12.64
C ALA A 16 16.75 2.52 -12.20
N ALA A 17 15.58 1.94 -12.46
CA ALA A 17 14.29 2.49 -12.05
C ALA A 17 14.17 2.58 -10.53
N ILE A 18 14.58 1.55 -9.79
CA ILE A 18 14.58 1.56 -8.32
C ILE A 18 15.53 2.65 -7.78
N LYS A 19 16.74 2.76 -8.34
CA LYS A 19 17.69 3.80 -7.94
C LYS A 19 17.14 5.21 -8.18
N GLN A 20 16.48 5.42 -9.33
CA GLN A 20 15.85 6.69 -9.64
C GLN A 20 14.72 7.00 -8.66
N ALA A 21 13.82 6.04 -8.40
CA ALA A 21 12.73 6.20 -7.44
C ALA A 21 13.22 6.60 -6.04
N VAL A 22 14.30 5.98 -5.55
CA VAL A 22 14.92 6.35 -4.26
C VAL A 22 15.47 7.79 -4.28
N THR A 23 16.08 8.18 -5.39
CA THR A 23 16.59 9.55 -5.55
C THR A 23 15.45 10.57 -5.56
N ASP A 24 14.37 10.27 -6.28
CA ASP A 24 13.20 11.15 -6.40
C ASP A 24 12.49 11.31 -5.04
N VAL A 25 12.28 10.21 -4.29
CA VAL A 25 11.69 10.27 -2.95
C VAL A 25 12.52 11.14 -2.01
N ARG A 26 13.84 11.00 -2.01
CA ARG A 26 14.72 11.82 -1.17
C ARG A 26 14.77 13.28 -1.59
N GLY A 27 14.62 13.56 -2.87
CA GLY A 27 14.61 14.93 -3.40
C GLY A 27 13.28 15.66 -3.20
N GLN A 28 12.16 14.93 -3.25
CA GLN A 28 10.81 15.49 -3.19
C GLN A 28 10.17 15.40 -1.80
N THR A 29 10.67 14.50 -0.93
CA THR A 29 10.10 14.23 0.41
C THR A 29 8.57 14.07 0.40
N PRO A 30 7.99 13.17 -0.43
CA PRO A 30 6.56 13.05 -0.58
C PRO A 30 5.88 12.60 0.70
N LEU A 31 4.64 13.04 0.89
CA LEU A 31 3.79 12.53 1.96
C LEU A 31 3.31 11.13 1.60
N ALA A 32 3.57 10.14 2.45
CA ALA A 32 2.99 8.81 2.40
C ALA A 32 1.90 8.68 3.46
N GLN A 33 0.66 8.58 3.02
CA GLN A 33 -0.49 8.38 3.90
C GLN A 33 -0.68 6.88 4.15
N SER A 34 -0.88 6.46 5.40
CA SER A 34 -1.04 5.05 5.75
C SER A 34 -2.24 4.79 6.64
N PHE A 35 -3.10 3.90 6.18
CA PHE A 35 -4.05 3.19 7.01
C PHE A 35 -3.43 1.81 7.33
N THR A 36 -2.80 1.68 8.49
CA THR A 36 -2.02 0.49 8.82
C THR A 36 -2.41 -0.07 10.18
N ASN A 37 -2.02 -1.31 10.46
CA ASN A 37 -2.31 -1.93 11.75
C ASN A 37 -1.52 -1.26 12.89
N PHE A 38 -2.15 -1.15 14.05
CA PHE A 38 -1.58 -0.45 15.21
C PHE A 38 -0.38 -1.19 15.86
N VAL A 39 -0.15 -2.45 15.54
CA VAL A 39 1.01 -3.21 16.05
C VAL A 39 2.30 -2.71 15.39
N THR A 40 2.23 -2.36 14.12
CA THR A 40 3.41 -1.96 13.32
C THR A 40 3.40 -0.48 12.93
N ILE A 41 2.42 0.31 13.36
CA ILE A 41 2.25 1.71 12.94
C ILE A 41 3.51 2.55 13.12
N ASN A 42 4.19 2.42 14.26
CA ASN A 42 5.44 3.14 14.53
C ASN A 42 6.57 2.71 13.59
N LEU A 43 6.68 1.40 13.33
CA LEU A 43 7.69 0.89 12.39
C LEU A 43 7.44 1.40 10.97
N VAL A 44 6.18 1.41 10.52
CA VAL A 44 5.80 1.92 9.19
C VAL A 44 6.11 3.40 9.07
N ALA A 45 5.74 4.22 10.06
CA ALA A 45 6.04 5.64 10.06
C ALA A 45 7.56 5.90 10.00
N ASN A 46 8.34 5.24 10.84
CA ASN A 46 9.79 5.40 10.85
C ASN A 46 10.45 4.90 9.56
N ALA A 47 9.95 3.84 8.94
CA ALA A 47 10.45 3.36 7.65
C ALA A 47 10.19 4.36 6.52
N GLN A 48 9.02 5.00 6.49
CA GLN A 48 8.69 6.05 5.52
C GLN A 48 9.60 7.28 5.68
N LEU A 49 9.82 7.71 6.91
CA LEU A 49 10.76 8.81 7.21
C LEU A 49 12.21 8.44 6.83
N ALA A 50 12.66 7.24 7.16
CA ALA A 50 14.01 6.77 6.83
C ALA A 50 14.23 6.63 5.32
N ALA A 51 13.18 6.33 4.55
CA ALA A 51 13.24 6.30 3.09
C ALA A 51 13.39 7.69 2.46
N GLY A 52 13.11 8.76 3.21
CA GLY A 52 13.20 10.15 2.75
C GLY A 52 11.85 10.80 2.45
N GLY A 53 10.73 10.15 2.77
CA GLY A 53 9.39 10.72 2.70
C GLY A 53 8.96 11.37 4.01
N THR A 54 7.71 11.80 4.07
CA THR A 54 7.00 12.16 5.30
C THR A 54 5.85 11.17 5.52
N ALA A 55 5.38 11.02 6.76
CA ALA A 55 4.38 10.03 7.12
C ALA A 55 3.13 10.67 7.71
N ALA A 56 1.96 10.26 7.23
CA ALA A 56 0.67 10.55 7.85
C ALA A 56 -0.06 9.23 8.14
N MET A 57 -0.69 9.15 9.30
CA MET A 57 -1.41 7.97 9.76
C MET A 57 -2.76 8.38 10.29
N SER A 58 -3.83 7.74 9.83
CA SER A 58 -5.18 7.92 10.36
C SER A 58 -6.00 6.66 10.22
N TYR A 59 -7.02 6.53 11.08
CA TYR A 59 -8.05 5.50 11.03
C TYR A 59 -9.45 6.06 10.73
N LEU A 60 -9.58 7.37 10.59
CA LEU A 60 -10.82 8.03 10.25
C LEU A 60 -10.93 8.14 8.73
N PRO A 61 -11.99 7.59 8.10
CA PRO A 61 -12.13 7.61 6.64
C PRO A 61 -12.06 9.01 6.03
N ASP A 62 -12.70 9.99 6.63
CA ASP A 62 -12.70 11.37 6.16
C ASP A 62 -11.30 12.00 6.21
N ASP A 63 -10.54 11.75 7.27
CA ASP A 63 -9.17 12.24 7.43
C ASP A 63 -8.21 11.55 6.44
N VAL A 64 -8.34 10.23 6.25
CA VAL A 64 -7.58 9.48 5.24
C VAL A 64 -7.84 10.02 3.84
N ILE A 65 -9.11 10.27 3.50
CA ILE A 65 -9.51 10.77 2.20
C ILE A 65 -8.99 12.20 1.96
N ALA A 66 -9.11 13.08 2.96
CA ALA A 66 -8.60 14.44 2.88
C ALA A 66 -7.08 14.47 2.74
N THR A 67 -6.36 13.65 3.53
CA THR A 67 -4.90 13.53 3.45
C THR A 67 -4.46 12.97 2.10
N ALA A 68 -5.23 12.03 1.50
CA ALA A 68 -4.92 11.47 0.19
C ALA A 68 -4.90 12.52 -0.93
N GLU A 69 -5.57 13.67 -0.76
CA GLU A 69 -5.53 14.74 -1.76
C GLU A 69 -4.12 15.35 -1.94
N ILE A 70 -3.33 15.39 -0.89
CA ILE A 70 -1.97 15.94 -0.87
C ILE A 70 -0.89 14.87 -0.79
N ALA A 71 -1.24 13.62 -0.53
CA ALA A 71 -0.30 12.51 -0.45
C ALA A 71 0.19 12.08 -1.84
N GLY A 72 1.48 11.79 -1.95
CA GLY A 72 2.07 11.17 -3.14
C GLY A 72 1.72 9.69 -3.29
N SER A 73 1.40 9.02 -2.19
CA SER A 73 0.95 7.63 -2.18
C SER A 73 0.13 7.31 -0.95
N ASN A 74 -0.71 6.27 -1.04
CA ASN A 74 -1.51 5.76 0.05
C ASN A 74 -1.20 4.29 0.28
N TYR A 75 -1.16 3.86 1.53
CA TYR A 75 -0.89 2.48 1.92
C TYR A 75 -2.01 1.96 2.82
N ILE A 76 -2.56 0.80 2.48
CA ILE A 76 -3.58 0.10 3.28
C ILE A 76 -3.06 -1.27 3.67
N ASN A 77 -3.01 -1.55 4.96
CA ASN A 77 -2.64 -2.83 5.54
C ASN A 77 -3.83 -3.42 6.32
N VAL A 78 -4.26 -4.62 5.96
CA VAL A 78 -5.41 -5.29 6.57
C VAL A 78 -5.03 -6.22 7.72
N GLY A 79 -3.85 -6.07 8.31
CA GLY A 79 -3.46 -6.76 9.53
C GLY A 79 -4.18 -6.22 10.75
N THR A 80 -4.36 -7.08 11.77
CA THR A 80 -4.91 -6.70 13.08
C THR A 80 -6.19 -5.86 12.98
N LEU A 81 -7.21 -6.43 12.32
CA LEU A 81 -8.47 -5.74 12.05
C LEU A 81 -9.20 -5.37 13.35
N LEU A 82 -9.65 -4.13 13.42
CA LEU A 82 -10.60 -3.65 14.42
C LEU A 82 -12.01 -3.67 13.83
N PRO A 83 -13.08 -3.74 14.67
CA PRO A 83 -14.44 -3.87 14.17
C PRO A 83 -14.85 -2.82 13.12
N PHE A 84 -14.43 -1.57 13.29
CA PHE A 84 -14.77 -0.49 12.38
C PHE A 84 -14.04 -0.55 11.02
N PHE A 85 -13.00 -1.37 10.86
CA PHE A 85 -12.31 -1.55 9.59
C PHE A 85 -13.22 -2.17 8.52
N LYS A 86 -14.24 -2.94 8.95
CA LYS A 86 -15.20 -3.56 8.05
C LYS A 86 -15.90 -2.54 7.14
N ASP A 87 -16.24 -1.39 7.70
CA ASP A 87 -16.94 -0.33 6.96
C ASP A 87 -15.96 0.71 6.41
N ALA A 88 -14.95 1.08 7.19
CA ALA A 88 -13.98 2.11 6.81
C ALA A 88 -13.14 1.73 5.58
N LEU A 89 -12.62 0.50 5.51
CA LEU A 89 -11.70 0.10 4.44
C LEU A 89 -12.35 0.06 3.06
N PRO A 90 -13.56 -0.49 2.87
CA PRO A 90 -14.25 -0.41 1.58
C PRO A 90 -14.57 1.02 1.15
N GLU A 91 -14.97 1.89 2.09
CA GLU A 91 -15.22 3.31 1.82
C GLU A 91 -13.96 4.03 1.35
N ILE A 92 -12.84 3.83 2.06
CA ILE A 92 -11.55 4.43 1.70
C ILE A 92 -11.12 3.97 0.31
N ALA A 93 -11.14 2.65 0.03
CA ALA A 93 -10.77 2.11 -1.27
C ALA A 93 -11.62 2.69 -2.41
N TYR A 94 -12.95 2.77 -2.22
CA TYR A 94 -13.85 3.41 -3.16
C TYR A 94 -13.46 4.87 -3.45
N LYS A 95 -13.21 5.65 -2.41
CA LYS A 95 -12.86 7.08 -2.55
C LYS A 95 -11.49 7.27 -3.19
N LEU A 96 -10.48 6.49 -2.82
CA LEU A 96 -9.17 6.53 -3.46
C LEU A 96 -9.29 6.23 -4.97
N HIS A 97 -10.04 5.18 -5.31
CA HIS A 97 -10.27 4.81 -6.71
C HIS A 97 -11.02 5.90 -7.46
N LYS A 98 -12.13 6.41 -6.91
CA LYS A 98 -12.94 7.46 -7.52
C LYS A 98 -12.15 8.75 -7.78
N ASN A 99 -11.23 9.09 -6.89
CA ASN A 99 -10.40 10.29 -6.97
C ASN A 99 -9.09 10.05 -7.75
N GLY A 100 -8.91 8.88 -8.37
CA GLY A 100 -7.71 8.54 -9.15
C GLY A 100 -6.42 8.49 -8.32
N LYS A 101 -6.52 8.23 -7.01
CA LYS A 101 -5.37 8.17 -6.10
C LYS A 101 -4.68 6.83 -6.17
N THR A 102 -3.35 6.85 -6.25
CA THR A 102 -2.54 5.63 -6.20
C THR A 102 -2.49 5.09 -4.78
N TRP A 103 -2.62 3.76 -4.64
CA TRP A 103 -2.49 3.12 -3.34
C TRP A 103 -1.94 1.70 -3.43
N VAL A 104 -1.29 1.29 -2.35
CA VAL A 104 -0.68 -0.02 -2.17
C VAL A 104 -1.50 -0.81 -1.15
N LEU A 105 -1.86 -2.04 -1.49
CA LEU A 105 -2.49 -3.00 -0.58
C LEU A 105 -1.45 -3.96 -0.01
N ASP A 106 -1.44 -4.11 1.31
CA ASP A 106 -0.75 -5.19 2.02
C ASP A 106 -1.81 -6.13 2.62
N PRO A 107 -2.12 -7.26 1.95
CA PRO A 107 -3.23 -8.14 2.29
C PRO A 107 -2.87 -9.11 3.42
N VAL A 108 -2.33 -8.62 4.49
CA VAL A 108 -1.86 -9.42 5.63
C VAL A 108 -2.89 -10.47 6.04
N ALA A 109 -2.46 -11.73 6.06
CA ALA A 109 -3.28 -12.88 6.42
C ALA A 109 -4.51 -13.08 5.50
N ALA A 110 -4.38 -12.77 4.20
CA ALA A 110 -5.41 -13.10 3.21
C ALA A 110 -5.79 -14.58 3.28
N GLY A 111 -7.08 -14.87 3.10
CA GLY A 111 -7.64 -16.22 3.24
C GLY A 111 -7.97 -16.63 4.69
N ILE A 112 -7.69 -15.78 5.69
CA ILE A 112 -8.00 -16.07 7.10
C ILE A 112 -9.16 -15.19 7.59
N GLY A 113 -10.28 -15.82 7.95
CA GLY A 113 -11.44 -15.17 8.54
C GLY A 113 -12.36 -14.50 7.51
N GLU A 114 -13.67 -14.65 7.71
CA GLU A 114 -14.70 -14.18 6.80
C GLU A 114 -14.69 -12.65 6.61
N THR A 115 -14.52 -11.90 7.70
CA THR A 115 -14.53 -10.43 7.63
C THR A 115 -13.36 -9.90 6.79
N ARG A 116 -12.14 -10.45 6.97
CA ARG A 116 -10.99 -10.06 6.16
C ARG A 116 -11.20 -10.40 4.70
N THR A 117 -11.70 -11.59 4.42
CA THR A 117 -12.00 -12.04 3.06
C THR A 117 -13.01 -11.10 2.40
N ALA A 118 -14.10 -10.75 3.09
CA ALA A 118 -15.10 -9.82 2.56
C ALA A 118 -14.53 -8.41 2.28
N ILE A 119 -13.66 -7.91 3.14
CA ILE A 119 -12.96 -6.63 2.91
C ILE A 119 -12.08 -6.72 1.65
N LEU A 120 -11.26 -7.76 1.52
CA LEU A 120 -10.37 -7.95 0.37
C LEU A 120 -11.16 -8.15 -0.94
N GLU A 121 -12.26 -8.88 -0.90
CA GLU A 121 -13.16 -9.02 -2.04
C GLU A 121 -13.77 -7.70 -2.50
N SER A 122 -14.11 -6.80 -1.56
CA SER A 122 -14.63 -5.47 -1.90
C SER A 122 -13.65 -4.63 -2.71
N PHE A 123 -12.34 -4.84 -2.53
CA PHE A 123 -11.30 -4.13 -3.27
C PHE A 123 -11.22 -4.52 -4.75
N ARG A 124 -11.82 -5.64 -5.16
CA ARG A 124 -11.88 -6.01 -6.58
C ARG A 124 -12.65 -4.99 -7.42
N MET A 125 -13.63 -4.32 -6.81
CA MET A 125 -14.38 -3.25 -7.48
C MET A 125 -13.58 -1.94 -7.58
N TYR A 126 -12.60 -1.76 -6.71
CA TYR A 126 -11.78 -0.55 -6.57
C TYR A 126 -10.32 -0.94 -6.37
N PRO A 127 -9.69 -1.54 -7.41
CA PRO A 127 -8.42 -2.22 -7.23
C PRO A 127 -7.28 -1.28 -6.81
N PRO A 128 -6.34 -1.77 -5.98
CA PRO A 128 -5.12 -1.05 -5.67
C PRO A 128 -4.24 -0.90 -6.91
N THR A 129 -3.36 0.09 -6.89
CA THR A 129 -2.32 0.25 -7.92
C THR A 129 -1.26 -0.84 -7.81
N VAL A 130 -0.94 -1.24 -6.59
CA VAL A 130 0.05 -2.28 -6.28
C VAL A 130 -0.48 -3.17 -5.15
N VAL A 131 -0.29 -4.47 -5.27
CA VAL A 131 -0.46 -5.44 -4.18
C VAL A 131 0.93 -5.93 -3.75
N ARG A 132 1.21 -5.84 -2.47
CA ARG A 132 2.46 -6.30 -1.87
C ARG A 132 2.16 -7.33 -0.79
N GLY A 133 2.55 -8.56 -0.98
CA GLY A 133 2.32 -9.65 -0.03
C GLY A 133 3.32 -10.79 -0.23
N ASN A 134 3.31 -11.76 0.67
CA ASN A 134 4.00 -13.02 0.47
C ASN A 134 3.22 -13.95 -0.49
N ALA A 135 3.83 -15.05 -0.90
CA ALA A 135 3.22 -15.97 -1.88
C ALA A 135 1.84 -16.49 -1.44
N SER A 136 1.68 -16.86 -0.16
CA SER A 136 0.40 -17.37 0.35
C SER A 136 -0.70 -16.31 0.37
N GLU A 137 -0.38 -15.06 0.69
CA GLU A 137 -1.30 -13.94 0.66
C GLU A 137 -1.75 -13.61 -0.78
N ILE A 138 -0.83 -13.63 -1.74
CA ILE A 138 -1.15 -13.38 -3.15
C ILE A 138 -2.02 -14.50 -3.74
N ILE A 139 -1.76 -15.77 -3.38
CA ILE A 139 -2.57 -16.90 -3.86
C ILE A 139 -3.99 -16.88 -3.28
N ALA A 140 -4.16 -16.31 -2.06
CA ALA A 140 -5.45 -16.25 -1.38
C ALA A 140 -6.33 -15.06 -1.81
N LEU A 141 -5.82 -14.14 -2.62
CA LEU A 141 -6.56 -13.00 -3.21
C LEU A 141 -7.31 -13.39 -4.47
#